data_e1d3fa059041f75037e81f80be5d6737
#
_entry.id   e1d3fa059041f75037e81f80be5d6737
#
_cell.length_a   1.000
_cell.length_b   1.000
_cell.length_c   1.000
_cell.angle_alpha   90.00
_cell.angle_beta   90.00
_cell.angle_gamma   90.00
#
_symmetry.space_group_name_H-M   'P 1'
#
loop_
_entity.id
_entity.type
_entity.pdbx_description
1 polymer ?
#
loop_
_entity_poly.entity_id
_entity_poly.type
_entity_poly.pdbx_seq_one_letter_code
_entity_poly.pdbx_strand_id
1 'polypeptide(L)'
;MEIITGAMTALITPFKNGKVDLQKYESLIKRQIAQGIDAVVPVGTTGESATLSHSEHKECIEVAVAVCKGSGVKVIAGAGSNATHEACDIAKHAQDVGADGLLSVTPYYNKPTQEGLYQHYKAIANSVEIPFMLY
;
A
#
# COMPACT_ATOMS: atom_id res chain seq x y z
N MET A 1 -18.14 -1.49 -8.62
CA MET A 1 -16.79 -1.10 -8.17
C MET A 1 -16.73 0.42 -8.17
N GLU A 2 -16.48 1.05 -7.04
CA GLU A 2 -16.31 2.50 -6.95
C GLU A 2 -14.96 2.89 -7.56
N ILE A 3 -14.94 3.89 -8.44
CA ILE A 3 -13.69 4.41 -9.03
C ILE A 3 -13.09 5.40 -8.01
N ILE A 4 -11.87 5.13 -7.55
CA ILE A 4 -11.14 6.02 -6.65
C ILE A 4 -10.52 7.13 -7.50
N THR A 5 -10.87 8.37 -7.21
CA THR A 5 -10.42 9.56 -7.95
C THR A 5 -9.89 10.63 -6.99
N GLY A 6 -9.26 11.65 -7.53
CA GLY A 6 -8.74 12.77 -6.76
C GLY A 6 -7.22 12.75 -6.58
N ALA A 7 -6.73 13.55 -5.66
CA ALA A 7 -5.31 13.64 -5.33
C ALA A 7 -4.92 12.54 -4.32
N MET A 8 -3.85 11.83 -4.60
CA MET A 8 -3.37 10.72 -3.78
C MET A 8 -1.94 10.98 -3.32
N THR A 9 -1.69 10.99 -2.00
CA THR A 9 -0.36 11.23 -1.45
C THR A 9 0.35 9.91 -1.18
N ALA A 10 1.50 9.69 -1.84
CA ALA A 10 2.44 8.65 -1.45
C ALA A 10 3.07 9.02 -0.10
N LEU A 11 2.82 8.23 0.92
CA LEU A 11 3.30 8.49 2.28
C LEU A 11 4.77 8.08 2.44
N ILE A 12 5.54 8.90 3.15
CA ILE A 12 6.85 8.49 3.67
C ILE A 12 6.65 7.62 4.91
N THR A 13 7.60 6.74 5.19
CA THR A 13 7.65 5.94 6.42
C THR A 13 8.70 6.53 7.36
N PRO A 14 8.32 7.18 8.46
CA PRO A 14 9.27 7.75 9.41
C PRO A 14 9.89 6.66 10.29
N PHE A 15 11.17 6.85 10.62
CA PHE A 15 11.92 5.93 11.49
C PHE A 15 12.45 6.65 12.74
N LYS A 16 12.53 5.90 13.82
CA LYS A 16 13.16 6.31 15.07
C LYS A 16 13.91 5.13 15.67
N ASN A 17 15.19 5.33 15.94
CA ASN A 17 16.07 4.28 16.51
C ASN A 17 16.06 2.97 15.70
N GLY A 18 16.05 3.06 14.36
CA GLY A 18 16.07 1.91 13.46
C GLY A 18 14.75 1.14 13.32
N LYS A 19 13.64 1.67 13.85
CA LYS A 19 12.29 1.09 13.73
C LYS A 19 11.33 2.10 13.15
N VAL A 20 10.23 1.65 12.58
CA VAL A 20 9.15 2.52 12.12
C VAL A 20 8.59 3.30 13.31
N ASP A 21 8.51 4.63 13.17
CA ASP A 21 7.87 5.52 14.14
C ASP A 21 6.37 5.64 13.84
N LEU A 22 5.59 4.70 14.32
CA LEU A 22 4.14 4.63 14.06
C LEU A 22 3.39 5.87 14.58
N GLN A 23 3.84 6.46 15.70
CA GLN A 23 3.22 7.67 16.24
C GLN A 23 3.42 8.86 15.29
N LYS A 24 4.63 9.01 14.75
CA LYS A 24 4.92 10.02 13.75
C LYS A 24 4.17 9.73 12.45
N TYR A 25 4.11 8.47 12.03
CA TYR A 25 3.38 8.04 10.85
C TYR A 25 1.89 8.41 10.93
N GLU A 26 1.24 8.06 12.05
CA GLU A 26 -0.15 8.46 12.32
C GLU A 26 -0.34 9.98 12.22
N SER A 27 0.58 10.77 12.81
CA SER A 27 0.50 12.24 12.76
C SER A 27 0.62 12.80 11.34
N LEU A 28 1.43 12.17 10.48
CA LEU A 28 1.56 12.54 9.06
C LEU A 28 0.28 12.25 8.28
N ILE A 29 -0.37 11.12 8.54
CA ILE A 29 -1.65 10.77 7.91
C ILE A 29 -2.75 11.75 8.35
N LYS A 30 -2.85 12.03 9.64
CA LYS A 30 -3.81 13.03 10.18
C LYS A 30 -3.62 14.41 9.55
N ARG A 31 -2.37 14.80 9.30
CA ARG A 31 -2.06 16.03 8.57
C ARG A 31 -2.62 16.01 7.14
N GLN A 32 -2.46 14.91 6.41
CA GLN A 32 -2.99 14.77 5.04
C GLN A 32 -4.52 14.89 5.05
N ILE A 33 -5.19 14.22 5.97
CA ILE A 33 -6.64 14.30 6.16
C ILE A 33 -7.07 15.75 6.41
N ALA A 34 -6.41 16.43 7.33
CA ALA A 34 -6.72 17.82 7.67
C ALA A 34 -6.49 18.83 6.53
N GLN A 35 -5.62 18.48 5.56
CA GLN A 35 -5.34 19.28 4.36
C GLN A 35 -6.26 18.92 3.18
N GLY A 36 -7.21 18.00 3.35
CA GLY A 36 -8.23 17.68 2.35
C GLY A 36 -7.76 16.76 1.24
N ILE A 37 -6.82 15.85 1.52
CA ILE A 37 -6.42 14.82 0.55
C ILE A 37 -7.57 13.85 0.26
N ASP A 38 -7.66 13.33 -0.97
CA ASP A 38 -8.69 12.36 -1.35
C ASP A 38 -8.28 10.93 -0.99
N ALA A 39 -7.00 10.60 -1.13
CA ALA A 39 -6.47 9.29 -0.75
C ALA A 39 -5.02 9.37 -0.24
N VAL A 40 -4.62 8.36 0.54
CA VAL A 40 -3.23 8.15 0.95
C VAL A 40 -2.72 6.79 0.43
N VAL A 41 -1.44 6.76 0.06
CA VAL A 41 -0.78 5.55 -0.42
C VAL A 41 0.32 5.16 0.57
N PRO A 42 -0.01 4.34 1.60
CA PRO A 42 0.99 3.78 2.51
C PRO A 42 1.89 2.78 1.79
N VAL A 43 3.14 2.72 2.21
CA VAL A 43 4.14 1.71 1.83
C VAL A 43 4.28 1.44 0.32
N GLY A 44 4.14 2.49 -0.49
CA GLY A 44 4.63 2.48 -1.86
C GLY A 44 6.15 2.64 -1.92
N THR A 45 6.70 2.94 -3.10
CA THR A 45 8.15 3.18 -3.27
C THR A 45 8.64 4.33 -2.39
N THR A 46 7.89 5.44 -2.33
CA THR A 46 8.16 6.58 -1.43
C THR A 46 8.20 6.18 0.04
N GLY A 47 7.40 5.19 0.43
CA GLY A 47 7.34 4.63 1.79
C GLY A 47 8.42 3.59 2.09
N GLU A 48 9.41 3.43 1.21
CA GLU A 48 10.55 2.52 1.39
C GLU A 48 10.17 1.04 1.57
N SER A 49 9.09 0.62 0.90
CA SER A 49 8.51 -0.74 1.02
C SER A 49 9.53 -1.87 0.83
N ALA A 50 10.50 -1.69 -0.09
CA ALA A 50 11.50 -2.70 -0.41
C ALA A 50 12.46 -3.03 0.75
N THR A 51 12.60 -2.16 1.73
CA THR A 51 13.51 -2.31 2.87
C THR A 51 12.81 -2.47 4.22
N LEU A 52 11.49 -2.47 4.23
CA LEU A 52 10.69 -2.84 5.41
C LEU A 52 10.61 -4.36 5.56
N SER A 53 10.58 -4.84 6.79
CA SER A 53 10.16 -6.21 7.05
C SER A 53 8.67 -6.37 6.69
N HIS A 54 8.23 -7.61 6.42
CA HIS A 54 6.81 -7.88 6.12
C HIS A 54 5.87 -7.44 7.26
N SER A 55 6.31 -7.58 8.51
CA SER A 55 5.53 -7.11 9.67
C SER A 55 5.39 -5.60 9.69
N GLU A 56 6.48 -4.84 9.49
CA GLU A 56 6.44 -3.38 9.41
C GLU A 56 5.59 -2.88 8.25
N HIS A 57 5.69 -3.55 7.09
CA HIS A 57 4.87 -3.24 5.91
C HIS A 57 3.38 -3.35 6.24
N LYS A 58 2.96 -4.49 6.81
CA LYS A 58 1.57 -4.75 7.20
C LYS A 58 1.09 -3.78 8.27
N GLU A 59 1.90 -3.52 9.30
CA GLU A 59 1.58 -2.60 10.38
C GLU A 59 1.36 -1.16 9.88
N CYS A 60 2.14 -0.69 8.91
CA CYS A 60 1.93 0.61 8.28
C CYS A 60 0.58 0.68 7.54
N ILE A 61 0.16 -0.39 6.87
CA ILE A 61 -1.15 -0.47 6.21
C ILE A 61 -2.27 -0.40 7.26
N GLU A 62 -2.16 -1.19 8.32
CA GLU A 62 -3.13 -1.22 9.43
C GLU A 62 -3.32 0.17 10.06
N VAL A 63 -2.21 0.85 10.36
CA VAL A 63 -2.24 2.21 10.92
C VAL A 63 -2.91 3.17 9.95
N ALA A 64 -2.59 3.12 8.66
CA ALA A 64 -3.19 4.00 7.65
C ALA A 64 -4.71 3.79 7.56
N VAL A 65 -5.16 2.54 7.51
CA VAL A 65 -6.59 2.19 7.48
C VAL A 65 -7.30 2.67 8.76
N ALA A 66 -6.71 2.40 9.93
CA ALA A 66 -7.30 2.81 11.21
C ALA A 66 -7.45 4.33 11.33
N VAL A 67 -6.43 5.09 10.91
CA VAL A 67 -6.43 6.56 10.99
C VAL A 67 -7.39 7.18 9.98
N CYS A 68 -7.51 6.63 8.76
CA CYS A 68 -8.41 7.14 7.74
C CYS A 68 -9.88 6.75 7.97
N LYS A 69 -10.16 5.79 8.85
CA LYS A 69 -11.51 5.31 9.13
C LYS A 69 -12.46 6.45 9.54
N GLY A 70 -13.55 6.60 8.77
CA GLY A 70 -14.56 7.63 9.02
C GLY A 70 -14.21 9.06 8.59
N SER A 71 -13.01 9.28 8.03
CA SER A 71 -12.58 10.58 7.50
C SER A 71 -13.07 10.88 6.08
N GLY A 72 -13.48 9.86 5.33
CA GLY A 72 -13.78 9.94 3.90
C GLY A 72 -12.54 9.78 3.00
N VAL A 73 -11.33 9.81 3.57
CA VAL A 73 -10.07 9.61 2.82
C VAL A 73 -9.85 8.13 2.54
N LYS A 74 -9.54 7.80 1.28
CA LYS A 74 -9.32 6.43 0.82
C LYS A 74 -7.90 5.96 1.11
N VAL A 75 -7.72 4.66 1.32
CA VAL A 75 -6.41 4.02 1.51
C VAL A 75 -6.10 3.11 0.34
N ILE A 76 -5.06 3.45 -0.43
CA ILE A 76 -4.53 2.65 -1.54
C ILE A 76 -3.24 2.00 -1.06
N ALA A 77 -3.32 0.78 -0.54
CA ALA A 77 -2.17 0.12 0.06
C ALA A 77 -1.12 -0.28 -0.98
N GLY A 78 0.13 0.06 -0.76
CA GLY A 78 1.25 -0.50 -1.50
C GLY A 78 1.37 -2.00 -1.20
N ALA A 79 1.06 -2.84 -2.18
CA ALA A 79 1.00 -4.30 -2.02
C ALA A 79 1.83 -5.06 -3.06
N GLY A 80 2.77 -4.38 -3.72
CA GLY A 80 3.68 -4.99 -4.68
C GLY A 80 4.91 -5.59 -4.01
N SER A 81 5.45 -6.63 -4.64
CA SER A 81 6.74 -7.23 -4.31
C SER A 81 7.35 -7.82 -5.57
N ASN A 82 8.66 -8.07 -5.56
CA ASN A 82 9.33 -8.82 -6.62
C ASN A 82 9.08 -10.35 -6.54
N ALA A 83 8.51 -10.83 -5.43
CA ALA A 83 8.05 -12.20 -5.26
C ALA A 83 6.52 -12.26 -5.31
N THR A 84 5.95 -13.02 -6.25
CA THR A 84 4.50 -13.05 -6.48
C THR A 84 3.71 -13.51 -5.25
N HIS A 85 4.20 -14.51 -4.52
CA HIS A 85 3.52 -15.00 -3.32
C HIS A 85 3.47 -13.98 -2.20
N GLU A 86 4.52 -13.17 -2.03
CA GLU A 86 4.57 -12.07 -1.06
C GLU A 86 3.58 -10.97 -1.44
N ALA A 87 3.55 -10.59 -2.74
CA ALA A 87 2.60 -9.59 -3.22
C ALA A 87 1.15 -10.04 -2.99
N CYS A 88 0.82 -11.31 -3.23
CA CYS A 88 -0.51 -11.86 -2.94
C CYS A 88 -0.82 -11.86 -1.44
N ASP A 89 0.15 -12.17 -0.58
CA ASP A 89 -0.04 -12.18 0.89
C ASP A 89 -0.29 -10.76 1.42
N ILE A 90 0.49 -9.79 0.97
CA ILE A 90 0.30 -8.38 1.35
C ILE A 90 -1.03 -7.85 0.82
N ALA A 91 -1.40 -8.20 -0.42
CA ALA A 91 -2.67 -7.78 -1.03
C ALA A 91 -3.88 -8.29 -0.24
N LYS A 92 -3.88 -9.57 0.14
CA LYS A 92 -4.93 -10.16 0.98
C LYS A 92 -5.01 -9.46 2.33
N HIS A 93 -3.87 -9.28 2.99
CA HIS A 93 -3.81 -8.59 4.27
C HIS A 93 -4.39 -7.17 4.17
N ALA A 94 -4.01 -6.40 3.14
CA ALA A 94 -4.53 -5.05 2.93
C ALA A 94 -6.06 -5.03 2.75
N GLN A 95 -6.61 -5.99 1.99
CA GLN A 95 -8.05 -6.15 1.85
C GLN A 95 -8.71 -6.51 3.19
N ASP A 96 -8.15 -7.47 3.92
CA ASP A 96 -8.72 -7.97 5.19
C ASP A 96 -8.77 -6.89 6.27
N VAL A 97 -7.81 -5.98 6.30
CA VAL A 97 -7.79 -4.85 7.24
C VAL A 97 -8.63 -3.66 6.77
N GLY A 98 -9.14 -3.68 5.53
CA GLY A 98 -10.09 -2.70 5.02
C GLY A 98 -9.50 -1.58 4.16
N ALA A 99 -8.41 -1.82 3.48
CA ALA A 99 -7.94 -0.90 2.44
C ALA A 99 -8.97 -0.77 1.30
N ASP A 100 -9.09 0.42 0.70
CA ASP A 100 -10.04 0.70 -0.38
C ASP A 100 -9.52 0.24 -1.75
N GLY A 101 -8.21 0.07 -1.89
CA GLY A 101 -7.56 -0.38 -3.12
C GLY A 101 -6.09 -0.69 -2.91
N LEU A 102 -5.46 -1.17 -3.97
CA LEU A 102 -4.04 -1.56 -3.97
C LEU A 102 -3.25 -0.82 -5.04
N LEU A 103 -1.98 -0.53 -4.74
CA LEU A 103 -0.97 -0.14 -5.71
C LEU A 103 0.11 -1.22 -5.73
N SER A 104 0.30 -1.89 -6.87
CA SER A 104 1.29 -2.94 -7.01
C SER A 104 2.40 -2.54 -7.97
N VAL A 105 3.61 -2.45 -7.45
CA VAL A 105 4.81 -2.17 -8.24
C VAL A 105 5.18 -3.36 -9.11
N THR A 106 5.66 -3.09 -10.31
CA THR A 106 6.30 -4.09 -11.17
C THR A 106 7.45 -4.77 -10.41
N PRO A 107 7.62 -6.11 -10.49
CA PRO A 107 8.74 -6.79 -9.86
C PRO A 107 10.07 -6.13 -10.25
N TYR A 108 10.76 -5.61 -9.24
CA TYR A 108 12.03 -4.90 -9.38
C TYR A 108 13.21 -5.86 -9.24
N TYR A 109 14.38 -5.51 -9.77
CA TYR A 109 15.62 -6.28 -9.77
C TYR A 109 15.60 -7.53 -10.66
N ASN A 110 14.64 -8.45 -10.50
CA ASN A 110 14.55 -9.72 -11.20
C ASN A 110 14.06 -9.64 -12.65
N LYS A 111 13.61 -8.46 -13.13
CA LYS A 111 13.29 -8.15 -14.54
C LYS A 111 12.52 -9.26 -15.26
N PRO A 112 11.25 -9.50 -14.90
CA PRO A 112 10.45 -10.55 -15.53
C PRO A 112 10.23 -10.28 -17.03
N THR A 113 9.97 -11.34 -17.80
CA THR A 113 9.47 -11.21 -19.17
C THR A 113 8.07 -10.61 -19.17
N GLN A 114 7.55 -10.16 -20.33
CA GLN A 114 6.20 -9.62 -20.44
C GLN A 114 5.13 -10.64 -20.01
N GLU A 115 5.31 -11.90 -20.40
CA GLU A 115 4.43 -12.98 -19.95
C GLU A 115 4.54 -13.22 -18.44
N GLY A 116 5.76 -13.22 -17.90
CA GLY A 116 5.97 -13.32 -16.44
C GLY A 116 5.30 -12.18 -15.67
N LEU A 117 5.38 -10.95 -16.19
CA LEU A 117 4.72 -9.78 -15.62
C LEU A 117 3.19 -9.93 -15.64
N TYR A 118 2.62 -10.37 -16.77
CA TYR A 118 1.20 -10.65 -16.89
C TYR A 118 0.74 -11.70 -15.87
N GLN A 119 1.45 -12.82 -15.74
CA GLN A 119 1.10 -13.87 -14.79
C GLN A 119 1.24 -13.41 -13.33
N HIS A 120 2.26 -12.58 -13.03
CA HIS A 120 2.43 -11.97 -11.72
C HIS A 120 1.21 -11.13 -11.32
N TYR A 121 0.83 -10.18 -12.16
CA TYR A 121 -0.32 -9.31 -11.88
C TYR A 121 -1.66 -10.06 -11.88
N LYS A 122 -1.81 -11.05 -12.76
CA LYS A 122 -2.99 -11.92 -12.77
C LYS A 122 -3.14 -12.69 -11.45
N ALA A 123 -2.04 -13.20 -10.90
CA ALA A 123 -2.08 -13.90 -9.61
C ALA A 123 -2.53 -12.97 -8.48
N ILE A 124 -2.00 -11.74 -8.43
CA ILE A 124 -2.38 -10.74 -7.43
C ILE A 124 -3.86 -10.35 -7.60
N ALA A 125 -4.29 -10.01 -8.82
CA ALA A 125 -5.67 -9.62 -9.09
C ALA A 125 -6.68 -10.72 -8.75
N ASN A 126 -6.32 -11.99 -8.94
CA ASN A 126 -7.17 -13.13 -8.57
C ASN A 126 -7.18 -13.43 -7.06
N SER A 127 -6.32 -12.79 -6.29
CA SER A 127 -6.22 -13.04 -4.84
C SER A 127 -7.09 -12.11 -3.99
N VAL A 128 -7.66 -11.05 -4.60
CA VAL A 128 -8.42 -9.99 -3.91
C VAL A 128 -9.62 -9.53 -4.73
N GLU A 129 -10.59 -8.87 -4.08
CA GLU A 129 -11.80 -8.31 -4.71
C GLU A 129 -11.76 -6.78 -4.81
N ILE A 130 -10.82 -6.11 -4.13
CA ILE A 130 -10.70 -4.65 -4.12
C ILE A 130 -9.97 -4.12 -5.37
N PRO A 131 -10.18 -2.84 -5.76
CA PRO A 131 -9.51 -2.22 -6.89
C PRO A 131 -7.98 -2.34 -6.84
N PHE A 132 -7.38 -2.56 -7.98
CA PHE A 132 -5.96 -2.86 -8.12
C PHE A 132 -5.31 -1.98 -9.20
N MET A 133 -4.32 -1.19 -8.82
CA MET A 133 -3.59 -0.27 -9.70
C MET A 133 -2.20 -0.84 -10.00
N LEU A 134 -1.86 -0.92 -11.28
CA LEU A 134 -0.52 -1.33 -11.75
C LEU A 134 0.43 -0.14 -11.76
N TYR A 135 1.65 -0.34 -11.26
CA TYR A 135 2.70 0.69 -11.18
C TYR A 135 4.05 0.18 -11.67
#